data_cc579d3e49eebeada143217267935c56
#
_entry.id   cc579d3e49eebeada143217267935c56
#
_cell.length_a   1.000
_cell.length_b   1.000
_cell.length_c   1.000
_cell.angle_alpha   90.00
_cell.angle_beta   90.00
_cell.angle_gamma   90.00
#
_symmetry.space_group_name_H-M   'P 1'
#
loop_
_entity.id
_entity.type
_entity.pdbx_description
1 polymer ?
#
loop_
_entity_poly.entity_id
_entity_poly.type
_entity_poly.pdbx_seq_one_letter_code
_entity_poly.pdbx_strand_id
1 'polypeptide(L)'
;SRIKQLEKIVPIEIDEEDNSALRLKFPPAMRSGNYPVICENVKKAYGDHVVFQNVTLTIHRGEKVAFVGKNGEGKSTLVKCIMGEIDFDGKLTIGHNVQIGYFAQNQAQMLDENLTVFDTIDRVAKGDIRLKIRDILGAFMFGGEASEKKVKVLSGGERSRLAMIKLLLEPVNFLILDEPTNHLDMRSKDVLKEAIKEFDGTVIVVSHDREFLDGLVTKVYEFGGGMVKEHIGGIYDFLQKKKIENLNELQLSQSPTKTTKEEAPASENKLSYEAQKEQNKKSRKQEKQIADCEERIGKLEMQVAAVEEKMATPEGASDMKLYEQHQQLKQQIAAIEEEWETVSLELEELQNA
;
A
#
# COMPACT_ATOMS: atom_id res chain seq x y z
N SER A 1 -16.52 6.61 61.23
CA SER A 1 -17.55 6.52 60.29
C SER A 1 -16.95 6.40 58.90
N ARG A 2 -17.43 5.44 58.11
CA ARG A 2 -16.90 5.06 56.78
C ARG A 2 -16.90 6.22 55.76
N ILE A 3 -17.81 7.17 55.88
CA ILE A 3 -17.89 8.36 55.02
C ILE A 3 -16.63 9.22 55.14
N LYS A 4 -16.15 9.46 56.37
CA LYS A 4 -14.90 10.22 56.64
C LYS A 4 -13.62 9.50 56.17
N GLN A 5 -13.67 8.19 55.93
CA GLN A 5 -12.56 7.44 55.36
C GLN A 5 -12.55 7.53 53.84
N LEU A 6 -13.73 7.61 53.18
CA LEU A 6 -13.86 7.85 51.75
C LEU A 6 -13.42 9.26 51.30
N GLU A 7 -13.68 10.27 52.15
CA GLU A 7 -13.24 11.65 51.91
C GLU A 7 -11.69 11.83 52.02
N LYS A 8 -10.97 10.85 52.55
CA LYS A 8 -9.51 10.86 52.63
C LYS A 8 -8.83 10.11 51.51
N ILE A 9 -9.57 9.45 50.63
CA ILE A 9 -9.02 8.82 49.44
C ILE A 9 -8.75 9.95 48.44
N VAL A 10 -7.49 10.35 48.32
CA VAL A 10 -7.05 11.20 47.22
C VAL A 10 -7.21 10.38 45.95
N PRO A 11 -8.04 10.79 44.98
CA PRO A 11 -8.09 10.13 43.69
C PRO A 11 -6.67 10.12 43.13
N ILE A 12 -6.19 8.97 42.68
CA ILE A 12 -4.97 8.90 41.90
C ILE A 12 -5.35 9.57 40.58
N GLU A 13 -4.88 10.81 40.38
CA GLU A 13 -4.88 11.42 39.04
C GLU A 13 -3.95 10.55 38.22
N ILE A 14 -4.54 9.72 37.37
CA ILE A 14 -3.80 9.06 36.30
C ILE A 14 -3.48 10.20 35.35
N ASP A 15 -2.20 10.55 35.23
CA ASP A 15 -1.73 11.45 34.19
C ASP A 15 -2.35 10.95 32.87
N GLU A 16 -3.07 11.83 32.17
CA GLU A 16 -3.56 11.51 30.85
C GLU A 16 -2.35 11.03 30.05
N GLU A 17 -2.39 9.79 29.58
CA GLU A 17 -1.35 9.28 28.70
C GLU A 17 -1.20 10.30 27.58
N ASP A 18 -0.02 10.88 27.43
CA ASP A 18 0.29 11.81 26.36
C ASP A 18 0.19 11.03 25.04
N ASN A 19 -1.02 11.03 24.47
CA ASN A 19 -1.36 10.46 23.18
C ASN A 19 -0.93 11.36 22.02
N SER A 20 -0.03 12.31 22.25
CA SER A 20 0.62 13.02 21.16
C SER A 20 1.39 11.99 20.34
N ALA A 21 0.76 11.53 19.26
CA ALA A 21 1.35 10.55 18.37
C ALA A 21 2.72 11.05 17.93
N LEU A 22 3.77 10.32 18.29
CA LEU A 22 5.13 10.65 17.88
C LEU A 22 5.16 10.67 16.35
N ARG A 23 5.28 11.84 15.75
CA ARG A 23 5.50 11.98 14.31
C ARG A 23 6.97 11.72 14.01
N LEU A 24 7.26 10.52 13.55
CA LEU A 24 8.58 10.15 13.11
C LEU A 24 8.87 10.85 11.77
N LYS A 25 9.77 11.83 11.78
CA LYS A 25 10.24 12.47 10.54
C LYS A 25 11.39 11.66 9.98
N PHE A 26 11.24 11.22 8.73
CA PHE A 26 12.33 10.57 8.01
C PHE A 26 13.44 11.56 7.67
N PRO A 27 14.71 11.13 7.67
CA PRO A 27 15.80 11.97 7.17
C PRO A 27 15.57 12.30 5.70
N PRO A 28 15.94 13.50 5.26
CA PRO A 28 15.84 13.87 3.85
C PRO A 28 16.72 12.93 3.00
N ALA A 29 16.12 12.34 1.98
CA ALA A 29 16.80 11.50 1.01
C ALA A 29 16.77 12.15 -0.39
N MET A 30 17.67 11.72 -1.27
CA MET A 30 17.67 12.16 -2.67
C MET A 30 16.37 11.68 -3.35
N ARG A 31 15.83 12.51 -4.24
CA ARG A 31 14.64 12.14 -5.01
C ARG A 31 14.96 11.02 -6.00
N SER A 32 14.25 9.90 -5.94
CA SER A 32 14.36 8.80 -6.90
C SER A 32 13.75 9.15 -8.26
N GLY A 33 14.07 8.38 -9.30
CA GLY A 33 13.39 8.42 -10.58
C GLY A 33 11.89 8.09 -10.46
N ASN A 34 11.12 8.30 -11.53
CA ASN A 34 9.67 8.08 -11.54
C ASN A 34 9.28 6.61 -11.39
N TYR A 35 10.13 5.69 -11.80
CA TYR A 35 9.92 4.25 -11.77
C TYR A 35 11.02 3.58 -10.94
N PRO A 36 10.86 3.49 -9.62
CA PRO A 36 11.85 2.84 -8.75
C PRO A 36 12.11 1.38 -9.08
N VAL A 37 11.08 0.64 -9.51
CA VAL A 37 11.21 -0.77 -9.91
C VAL A 37 10.38 -1.03 -11.16
N ILE A 38 10.99 -1.66 -12.16
CA ILE A 38 10.33 -2.19 -13.37
C ILE A 38 10.74 -3.65 -13.51
N CYS A 39 9.76 -4.54 -13.50
CA CYS A 39 9.91 -5.96 -13.81
C CYS A 39 9.26 -6.26 -15.16
N GLU A 40 10.00 -6.89 -16.08
CA GLU A 40 9.53 -7.31 -17.41
C GLU A 40 9.78 -8.82 -17.56
N ASN A 41 8.71 -9.61 -17.53
CA ASN A 41 8.74 -11.07 -17.68
C ASN A 41 9.74 -11.77 -16.73
N VAL A 42 9.81 -11.31 -15.48
CA VAL A 42 10.72 -11.87 -14.49
C VAL A 42 10.24 -13.27 -14.10
N LYS A 43 11.19 -14.24 -14.07
CA LYS A 43 10.96 -15.61 -13.68
C LYS A 43 12.02 -16.05 -12.68
N LYS A 44 11.60 -16.83 -11.68
CA LYS A 44 12.51 -17.49 -10.74
C LYS A 44 12.12 -18.94 -10.53
N ALA A 45 13.10 -19.81 -10.62
CA ALA A 45 12.99 -21.22 -10.28
C ALA A 45 14.18 -21.67 -9.42
N TYR A 46 13.97 -22.70 -8.61
CA TYR A 46 15.01 -23.41 -7.87
C TYR A 46 14.98 -24.88 -8.32
N GLY A 47 15.90 -25.25 -9.19
CA GLY A 47 15.86 -26.52 -9.90
C GLY A 47 14.57 -26.64 -10.71
N ASP A 48 13.82 -27.72 -10.52
CA ASP A 48 12.54 -27.96 -11.21
C ASP A 48 11.36 -27.17 -10.60
N HIS A 49 11.55 -26.57 -9.43
CA HIS A 49 10.47 -25.82 -8.75
C HIS A 49 10.41 -24.36 -9.24
N VAL A 50 9.38 -24.05 -10.03
CA VAL A 50 9.09 -22.68 -10.49
C VAL A 50 8.37 -21.94 -9.38
N VAL A 51 8.99 -20.88 -8.83
CA VAL A 51 8.41 -20.02 -7.79
C VAL A 51 7.41 -19.04 -8.41
N PHE A 52 7.83 -18.34 -9.47
CA PHE A 52 6.96 -17.50 -10.27
C PHE A 52 7.52 -17.35 -11.70
N GLN A 53 6.62 -17.01 -12.63
CA GLN A 53 6.97 -16.79 -14.03
C GLN A 53 6.19 -15.63 -14.61
N ASN A 54 6.78 -14.99 -15.63
CA ASN A 54 6.15 -13.88 -16.36
C ASN A 54 5.69 -12.72 -15.46
N VAL A 55 6.44 -12.43 -14.39
CA VAL A 55 6.11 -11.31 -13.52
C VAL A 55 6.44 -10.02 -14.23
N THR A 56 5.39 -9.25 -14.54
CA THR A 56 5.51 -7.91 -15.13
C THR A 56 4.78 -6.95 -14.21
N LEU A 57 5.53 -6.02 -13.63
CA LEU A 57 4.99 -4.99 -12.75
C LEU A 57 5.85 -3.72 -12.81
N THR A 58 5.22 -2.60 -12.54
CA THR A 58 5.89 -1.31 -12.45
C THR A 58 5.44 -0.60 -11.17
N ILE A 59 6.40 -0.18 -10.37
CA ILE A 59 6.14 0.59 -9.15
C ILE A 59 6.54 2.03 -9.41
N HIS A 60 5.62 2.95 -9.18
CA HIS A 60 5.83 4.37 -9.34
C HIS A 60 6.39 5.00 -8.05
N ARG A 61 7.10 6.11 -8.21
CA ARG A 61 7.61 6.86 -7.06
C ARG A 61 6.45 7.34 -6.18
N GLY A 62 6.62 7.16 -4.86
CA GLY A 62 5.62 7.55 -3.86
C GLY A 62 4.50 6.53 -3.68
N GLU A 63 4.42 5.49 -4.52
CA GLU A 63 3.45 4.42 -4.31
C GLU A 63 3.77 3.61 -3.04
N LYS A 64 2.72 3.26 -2.32
CA LYS A 64 2.77 2.32 -1.20
C LYS A 64 2.00 1.07 -1.60
N VAL A 65 2.71 -0.01 -1.83
CA VAL A 65 2.15 -1.25 -2.39
C VAL A 65 2.29 -2.42 -1.42
N ALA A 66 1.31 -3.33 -1.41
CA ALA A 66 1.38 -4.55 -0.63
C ALA A 66 1.68 -5.75 -1.53
N PHE A 67 2.54 -6.65 -1.06
CA PHE A 67 2.70 -7.99 -1.61
C PHE A 67 1.94 -8.97 -0.71
N VAL A 68 0.90 -9.59 -1.24
CA VAL A 68 0.03 -10.52 -0.51
C VAL A 68 -0.01 -11.89 -1.20
N GLY A 69 -0.29 -12.92 -0.45
CA GLY A 69 -0.35 -14.31 -0.95
C GLY A 69 0.04 -15.30 0.14
N LYS A 70 -0.19 -16.59 -0.08
CA LYS A 70 0.19 -17.63 0.87
C LYS A 70 1.70 -17.68 1.09
N ASN A 71 2.11 -18.32 2.20
CA ASN A 71 3.54 -18.56 2.43
C ASN A 71 4.09 -19.49 1.35
N GLY A 72 5.30 -19.22 0.88
CA GLY A 72 5.94 -19.97 -0.20
C GLY A 72 5.61 -19.50 -1.62
N GLU A 73 4.67 -18.60 -1.84
CA GLU A 73 4.27 -18.11 -3.18
C GLU A 73 5.25 -17.09 -3.79
N GLY A 74 6.42 -16.90 -3.19
CA GLY A 74 7.52 -16.15 -3.80
C GLY A 74 7.59 -14.66 -3.48
N LYS A 75 6.81 -14.13 -2.51
CA LYS A 75 6.85 -12.73 -2.10
C LYS A 75 8.27 -12.27 -1.73
N SER A 76 8.87 -12.89 -0.73
CA SER A 76 10.25 -12.57 -0.31
C SER A 76 11.30 -12.95 -1.38
N THR A 77 10.98 -13.90 -2.26
CA THR A 77 11.86 -14.23 -3.39
C THR A 77 11.92 -13.08 -4.39
N LEU A 78 10.76 -12.45 -4.73
CA LEU A 78 10.75 -11.29 -5.61
C LEU A 78 11.47 -10.09 -4.96
N VAL A 79 11.28 -9.89 -3.65
CA VAL A 79 12.04 -8.88 -2.89
C VAL A 79 13.55 -9.10 -3.03
N LYS A 80 14.03 -10.34 -2.87
CA LYS A 80 15.47 -10.67 -3.05
C LYS A 80 15.95 -10.46 -4.48
N CYS A 81 15.10 -10.70 -5.51
CA CYS A 81 15.41 -10.33 -6.89
C CYS A 81 15.56 -8.81 -7.04
N ILE A 82 14.67 -8.01 -6.43
CA ILE A 82 14.73 -6.54 -6.44
C ILE A 82 16.01 -6.05 -5.74
N MET A 83 16.41 -6.70 -4.65
CA MET A 83 17.65 -6.41 -3.93
C MET A 83 18.91 -6.85 -4.67
N GLY A 84 18.79 -7.65 -5.74
CA GLY A 84 19.92 -8.22 -6.46
C GLY A 84 20.67 -9.32 -5.68
N GLU A 85 20.04 -9.91 -4.65
CA GLU A 85 20.63 -10.97 -3.82
C GLU A 85 20.60 -12.34 -4.48
N ILE A 86 19.71 -12.54 -5.43
CA ILE A 86 19.54 -13.82 -6.15
C ILE A 86 19.35 -13.60 -7.64
N ASP A 87 19.83 -14.54 -8.44
CA ASP A 87 19.67 -14.54 -9.90
C ASP A 87 18.23 -14.86 -10.31
N PHE A 88 17.81 -14.32 -11.45
CA PHE A 88 16.49 -14.51 -12.05
C PHE A 88 16.59 -14.42 -13.57
N ASP A 89 15.60 -14.94 -14.28
CA ASP A 89 15.42 -14.77 -15.72
C ASP A 89 14.50 -13.56 -15.98
N GLY A 90 14.64 -12.92 -17.14
CA GLY A 90 13.87 -11.73 -17.53
C GLY A 90 14.63 -10.45 -17.27
N LYS A 91 13.92 -9.32 -17.15
CA LYS A 91 14.52 -8.01 -16.95
C LYS A 91 13.92 -7.33 -15.73
N LEU A 92 14.79 -6.94 -14.80
CA LEU A 92 14.44 -6.14 -13.63
C LEU A 92 15.35 -4.92 -13.62
N THR A 93 14.75 -3.75 -13.58
CA THR A 93 15.45 -2.47 -13.61
C THR A 93 15.13 -1.69 -12.34
N ILE A 94 16.18 -1.31 -11.61
CA ILE A 94 16.09 -0.36 -10.51
C ILE A 94 16.30 1.04 -11.06
N GLY A 95 15.40 1.94 -10.70
CA GLY A 95 15.39 3.32 -11.19
C GLY A 95 16.60 4.13 -10.75
N HIS A 96 16.76 5.28 -11.38
CA HIS A 96 17.86 6.20 -11.05
C HIS A 96 17.70 6.76 -9.62
N ASN A 97 18.83 6.92 -8.91
CA ASN A 97 18.89 7.43 -7.53
C ASN A 97 18.02 6.68 -6.51
N VAL A 98 17.69 5.42 -6.75
CA VAL A 98 16.96 4.62 -5.77
C VAL A 98 17.92 4.18 -4.67
N GLN A 99 17.58 4.55 -3.42
CA GLN A 99 18.27 4.14 -2.21
C GLN A 99 17.32 3.25 -1.41
N ILE A 100 17.60 1.94 -1.43
CA ILE A 100 16.74 0.93 -0.83
C ILE A 100 17.10 0.75 0.63
N GLY A 101 16.10 0.88 1.50
CA GLY A 101 16.13 0.39 2.87
C GLY A 101 15.32 -0.90 2.94
N TYR A 102 15.95 -1.99 3.34
CA TYR A 102 15.29 -3.30 3.42
C TYR A 102 15.22 -3.79 4.87
N PHE A 103 14.02 -4.11 5.31
CA PHE A 103 13.79 -4.78 6.58
C PHE A 103 13.45 -6.25 6.33
N ALA A 104 14.41 -7.12 6.62
CA ALA A 104 14.26 -8.57 6.54
C ALA A 104 14.09 -9.19 7.93
N GLN A 105 13.52 -10.38 7.99
CA GLN A 105 13.34 -11.14 9.25
C GLN A 105 14.65 -11.37 10.05
N ASN A 106 15.80 -11.44 9.36
CA ASN A 106 17.11 -11.70 9.97
C ASN A 106 17.94 -10.43 10.25
N GLN A 107 17.42 -9.24 9.99
CA GLN A 107 18.17 -7.98 10.11
C GLN A 107 18.54 -7.64 11.56
N ALA A 108 17.83 -8.21 12.53
CA ALA A 108 18.17 -8.15 13.95
C ALA A 108 19.58 -8.70 14.27
N GLN A 109 20.12 -9.59 13.44
CA GLN A 109 21.44 -10.19 13.61
C GLN A 109 22.59 -9.28 13.14
N MET A 110 22.28 -8.23 12.37
CA MET A 110 23.28 -7.26 11.86
C MET A 110 23.57 -6.11 12.84
N LEU A 111 22.93 -6.08 13.99
CA LEU A 111 23.17 -5.08 15.03
C LEU A 111 24.47 -5.37 15.77
N ASP A 112 25.23 -4.32 16.11
CA ASP A 112 26.44 -4.43 16.94
C ASP A 112 26.04 -4.75 18.39
N GLU A 113 26.33 -5.96 18.83
CA GLU A 113 25.94 -6.46 20.16
C GLU A 113 26.58 -5.72 21.34
N ASN A 114 27.67 -4.99 21.10
CA ASN A 114 28.43 -4.27 22.15
C ASN A 114 27.86 -2.89 22.45
N LEU A 115 27.06 -2.34 21.54
CA LEU A 115 26.44 -1.03 21.70
C LEU A 115 25.22 -1.10 22.63
N THR A 116 24.87 0.05 23.20
CA THR A 116 23.56 0.22 23.82
C THR A 116 22.48 0.45 22.76
N VAL A 117 21.22 0.30 23.14
CA VAL A 117 20.07 0.66 22.30
C VAL A 117 20.19 2.12 21.85
N PHE A 118 20.48 3.01 22.80
CA PHE A 118 20.68 4.45 22.52
C PHE A 118 21.82 4.70 21.55
N ASP A 119 23.01 4.14 21.78
CA ASP A 119 24.18 4.35 20.91
C ASP A 119 23.94 3.83 19.49
N THR A 120 23.19 2.72 19.35
CA THR A 120 22.83 2.15 18.06
C THR A 120 22.04 3.15 17.22
N ILE A 121 21.13 3.89 17.83
CA ILE A 121 20.29 4.88 17.14
C ILE A 121 21.04 6.22 16.99
N ASP A 122 21.81 6.65 18.00
CA ASP A 122 22.57 7.90 17.93
C ASP A 122 23.59 7.91 16.77
N ARG A 123 24.15 6.75 16.41
CA ARG A 123 25.08 6.63 15.27
C ARG A 123 24.43 6.89 13.90
N VAL A 124 23.14 6.61 13.76
CA VAL A 124 22.41 6.79 12.49
C VAL A 124 21.59 8.08 12.46
N ALA A 125 21.16 8.57 13.61
CA ALA A 125 20.36 9.77 13.75
C ALA A 125 21.15 11.03 13.33
N LYS A 126 20.56 11.87 12.49
CA LYS A 126 21.16 13.11 11.99
C LYS A 126 20.25 14.32 12.28
N GLY A 127 20.89 15.47 12.48
CA GLY A 127 20.16 16.74 12.67
C GLY A 127 19.17 16.71 13.83
N ASP A 128 17.96 17.24 13.61
CA ASP A 128 16.91 17.39 14.63
C ASP A 128 16.40 16.05 15.16
N ILE A 129 16.56 14.96 14.39
CA ILE A 129 16.15 13.61 14.82
C ILE A 129 16.95 13.19 16.06
N ARG A 130 18.21 13.60 16.14
CA ARG A 130 19.09 13.29 17.27
C ARG A 130 18.56 13.82 18.59
N LEU A 131 17.86 14.96 18.56
CA LEU A 131 17.24 15.54 19.76
C LEU A 131 16.02 14.74 20.26
N LYS A 132 15.42 13.92 19.37
CA LYS A 132 14.20 13.15 19.64
C LYS A 132 14.44 11.65 19.81
N ILE A 133 15.70 11.21 19.90
CA ILE A 133 16.03 9.78 20.03
C ILE A 133 15.29 9.13 21.19
N ARG A 134 15.23 9.76 22.35
CA ARG A 134 14.57 9.20 23.54
C ARG A 134 13.06 9.06 23.34
N ASP A 135 12.43 10.01 22.68
CA ASP A 135 10.99 9.96 22.36
C ASP A 135 10.71 8.83 21.35
N ILE A 136 11.55 8.72 20.31
CA ILE A 136 11.46 7.65 19.31
C ILE A 136 11.63 6.29 19.99
N LEU A 137 12.66 6.12 20.81
CA LEU A 137 12.89 4.89 21.55
C LEU A 137 11.73 4.56 22.49
N GLY A 138 11.18 5.56 23.18
CA GLY A 138 10.02 5.41 24.05
C GLY A 138 8.78 4.91 23.31
N ALA A 139 8.50 5.45 22.12
CA ALA A 139 7.38 5.03 21.28
C ALA A 139 7.47 3.56 20.81
N PHE A 140 8.69 3.03 20.72
CA PHE A 140 8.95 1.61 20.40
C PHE A 140 9.33 0.79 21.64
N MET A 141 8.88 1.18 22.82
CA MET A 141 9.05 0.44 24.09
C MET A 141 10.51 0.30 24.58
N PHE A 142 11.37 1.24 24.20
CA PHE A 142 12.74 1.37 24.72
C PHE A 142 12.92 2.61 25.59
N GLY A 143 11.90 2.99 26.37
CA GLY A 143 11.96 4.13 27.27
C GLY A 143 12.80 3.87 28.53
N GLY A 144 13.30 4.95 29.17
CA GLY A 144 14.03 4.89 30.44
C GLY A 144 15.26 3.99 30.38
N GLU A 145 15.39 3.10 31.37
CA GLU A 145 16.53 2.18 31.50
C GLU A 145 16.68 1.20 30.34
N ALA A 146 15.60 0.92 29.58
CA ALA A 146 15.67 0.02 28.44
C ALA A 146 16.58 0.58 27.33
N SER A 147 16.71 1.90 27.22
CA SER A 147 17.57 2.55 26.22
C SER A 147 19.08 2.35 26.51
N GLU A 148 19.43 2.11 27.77
CA GLU A 148 20.84 1.92 28.19
C GLU A 148 21.28 0.44 28.13
N LYS A 149 20.33 -0.49 27.88
CA LYS A 149 20.65 -1.90 27.70
C LYS A 149 21.54 -2.13 26.50
N LYS A 150 22.50 -3.06 26.61
CA LYS A 150 23.30 -3.51 25.46
C LYS A 150 22.46 -4.38 24.52
N VAL A 151 22.70 -4.27 23.22
CA VAL A 151 22.01 -5.06 22.19
C VAL A 151 22.10 -6.57 22.46
N LYS A 152 23.22 -7.05 22.98
CA LYS A 152 23.42 -8.48 23.27
C LYS A 152 22.43 -9.06 24.30
N VAL A 153 21.86 -8.23 25.20
CA VAL A 153 20.93 -8.70 26.25
C VAL A 153 19.46 -8.59 25.81
N LEU A 154 19.20 -8.03 24.63
CA LEU A 154 17.87 -7.90 24.07
C LEU A 154 17.33 -9.25 23.59
N SER A 155 16.02 -9.45 23.75
CA SER A 155 15.30 -10.55 23.11
C SER A 155 15.28 -10.41 21.59
N GLY A 156 14.97 -11.48 20.87
CA GLY A 156 14.85 -11.43 19.39
C GLY A 156 13.87 -10.38 18.89
N GLY A 157 12.70 -10.24 19.55
CA GLY A 157 11.70 -9.24 19.22
C GLY A 157 12.18 -7.80 19.49
N GLU A 158 12.89 -7.56 20.59
CA GLU A 158 13.49 -6.26 20.88
C GLU A 158 14.56 -5.90 19.87
N ARG A 159 15.43 -6.85 19.49
CA ARG A 159 16.43 -6.64 18.42
C ARG A 159 15.77 -6.30 17.09
N SER A 160 14.70 -6.99 16.71
CA SER A 160 13.90 -6.68 15.51
C SER A 160 13.35 -5.27 15.54
N ARG A 161 12.74 -4.84 16.65
CA ARG A 161 12.24 -3.46 16.81
C ARG A 161 13.36 -2.43 16.68
N LEU A 162 14.49 -2.67 17.33
CA LEU A 162 15.64 -1.77 17.26
C LEU A 162 16.18 -1.66 15.83
N ALA A 163 16.27 -2.78 15.11
CA ALA A 163 16.67 -2.78 13.69
C ALA A 163 15.69 -2.00 12.81
N MET A 164 14.38 -2.10 13.09
CA MET A 164 13.35 -1.30 12.42
C MET A 164 13.54 0.19 12.66
N ILE A 165 13.70 0.62 13.90
CA ILE A 165 13.96 2.04 14.22
C ILE A 165 15.19 2.54 13.49
N LYS A 166 16.29 1.77 13.53
CA LYS A 166 17.52 2.12 12.83
C LYS A 166 17.27 2.35 11.35
N LEU A 167 16.55 1.44 10.67
CA LEU A 167 16.24 1.55 9.26
C LEU A 167 15.41 2.80 8.93
N LEU A 168 14.39 3.11 9.75
CA LEU A 168 13.54 4.29 9.55
C LEU A 168 14.30 5.61 9.68
N LEU A 169 15.46 5.61 10.32
CA LEU A 169 16.33 6.78 10.50
C LEU A 169 17.47 6.87 9.47
N GLU A 170 17.54 5.92 8.54
CA GLU A 170 18.47 5.98 7.41
C GLU A 170 17.90 6.83 6.26
N PRO A 171 18.74 7.59 5.53
CA PRO A 171 18.28 8.44 4.43
C PRO A 171 17.98 7.61 3.18
N VAL A 172 16.85 6.92 3.18
CA VAL A 172 16.37 6.07 2.08
C VAL A 172 15.16 6.71 1.40
N ASN A 173 14.95 6.41 0.12
CA ASN A 173 13.80 6.87 -0.65
C ASN A 173 12.93 5.71 -1.17
N PHE A 174 13.32 4.48 -0.86
CA PHE A 174 12.58 3.28 -1.18
C PHE A 174 12.68 2.28 -0.02
N LEU A 175 11.56 2.00 0.63
CA LEU A 175 11.48 1.05 1.74
C LEU A 175 10.89 -0.27 1.27
N ILE A 176 11.52 -1.37 1.66
CA ILE A 176 10.97 -2.72 1.52
C ILE A 176 10.89 -3.32 2.92
N LEU A 177 9.67 -3.64 3.34
CA LEU A 177 9.37 -4.13 4.68
C LEU A 177 8.80 -5.55 4.57
N ASP A 178 9.57 -6.55 4.97
CA ASP A 178 9.15 -7.97 4.95
C ASP A 178 8.68 -8.38 6.35
N GLU A 179 7.35 -8.55 6.50
CA GLU A 179 6.64 -8.87 7.75
C GLU A 179 7.03 -7.93 8.91
N PRO A 180 6.89 -6.59 8.73
CA PRO A 180 7.38 -5.62 9.70
C PRO A 180 6.60 -5.63 11.03
N THR A 181 5.38 -6.18 11.03
CA THR A 181 4.51 -6.23 12.21
C THR A 181 4.80 -7.40 13.12
N ASN A 182 5.63 -8.36 12.70
CA ASN A 182 6.04 -9.46 13.54
C ASN A 182 6.84 -8.93 14.74
N HIS A 183 6.46 -9.36 15.93
CA HIS A 183 7.08 -8.94 17.20
C HIS A 183 6.82 -7.48 17.62
N LEU A 184 5.89 -6.77 16.96
CA LEU A 184 5.42 -5.46 17.42
C LEU A 184 4.13 -5.61 18.24
N ASP A 185 4.06 -4.88 19.33
CA ASP A 185 2.82 -4.62 20.06
C ASP A 185 1.92 -3.63 19.28
N MET A 186 0.67 -3.49 19.69
CA MET A 186 -0.31 -2.65 19.00
C MET A 186 0.16 -1.21 18.83
N ARG A 187 0.70 -0.62 19.90
CA ARG A 187 1.20 0.76 19.93
C ARG A 187 2.37 0.97 18.94
N SER A 188 3.34 0.06 18.94
CA SER A 188 4.48 0.12 18.00
C SER A 188 4.04 -0.07 16.54
N LYS A 189 2.99 -0.90 16.29
CA LYS A 189 2.40 -1.04 14.95
C LYS A 189 1.78 0.26 14.47
N ASP A 190 1.03 0.96 15.33
CA ASP A 190 0.40 2.24 14.99
C ASP A 190 1.45 3.31 14.70
N VAL A 191 2.49 3.41 15.53
CA VAL A 191 3.62 4.33 15.30
C VAL A 191 4.30 4.04 13.95
N LEU A 192 4.56 2.76 13.65
CA LEU A 192 5.15 2.35 12.37
C LEU A 192 4.23 2.68 11.19
N LYS A 193 2.92 2.39 11.31
CA LYS A 193 1.93 2.68 10.28
C LYS A 193 1.87 4.16 9.94
N GLU A 194 1.78 5.02 10.95
CA GLU A 194 1.77 6.48 10.76
C GLU A 194 3.10 6.98 10.18
N ALA A 195 4.23 6.46 10.64
CA ALA A 195 5.52 6.78 10.07
C ALA A 195 5.57 6.46 8.57
N ILE A 196 5.13 5.25 8.15
CA ILE A 196 5.13 4.88 6.74
C ILE A 196 4.14 5.73 5.92
N LYS A 197 3.00 6.13 6.49
CA LYS A 197 2.06 7.04 5.81
C LYS A 197 2.70 8.40 5.50
N GLU A 198 3.46 8.94 6.44
CA GLU A 198 4.17 10.23 6.28
C GLU A 198 5.44 10.11 5.42
N PHE A 199 5.88 8.90 5.08
CA PHE A 199 7.06 8.70 4.25
C PHE A 199 6.79 9.10 2.80
N ASP A 200 7.55 10.08 2.28
CA ASP A 200 7.41 10.60 0.91
C ASP A 200 7.98 9.67 -0.17
N GLY A 201 8.71 8.64 0.24
CA GLY A 201 9.31 7.65 -0.66
C GLY A 201 8.33 6.56 -1.08
N THR A 202 8.84 5.62 -1.85
CA THR A 202 8.12 4.44 -2.32
C THR A 202 8.23 3.31 -1.28
N VAL A 203 7.17 2.55 -1.08
CA VAL A 203 7.16 1.46 -0.09
C VAL A 203 6.60 0.17 -0.68
N ILE A 204 7.30 -0.93 -0.47
CA ILE A 204 6.76 -2.29 -0.61
C ILE A 204 6.58 -2.86 0.80
N VAL A 205 5.38 -3.32 1.12
CA VAL A 205 5.09 -4.02 2.37
C VAL A 205 4.67 -5.45 2.04
N VAL A 206 5.45 -6.41 2.52
CA VAL A 206 5.04 -7.82 2.55
C VAL A 206 4.44 -8.07 3.92
N SER A 207 3.14 -8.28 4.02
CA SER A 207 2.49 -8.53 5.30
C SER A 207 1.19 -9.32 5.14
N HIS A 208 0.86 -10.08 6.18
CA HIS A 208 -0.41 -10.75 6.35
C HIS A 208 -1.37 -9.97 7.26
N ASP A 209 -0.91 -8.89 7.87
CA ASP A 209 -1.68 -8.04 8.79
C ASP A 209 -2.55 -7.05 8.00
N ARG A 210 -3.84 -7.36 7.89
CA ARG A 210 -4.81 -6.57 7.10
C ARG A 210 -5.06 -5.20 7.71
N GLU A 211 -5.12 -5.13 9.04
CA GLU A 211 -5.34 -3.87 9.76
C GLU A 211 -4.16 -2.91 9.59
N PHE A 212 -2.95 -3.47 9.56
CA PHE A 212 -1.76 -2.71 9.27
C PHE A 212 -1.76 -2.15 7.84
N LEU A 213 -2.16 -2.97 6.84
CA LEU A 213 -2.19 -2.56 5.43
C LEU A 213 -3.34 -1.59 5.11
N ASP A 214 -4.41 -1.57 5.92
CA ASP A 214 -5.57 -0.73 5.70
C ASP A 214 -5.25 0.76 5.78
N GLY A 215 -5.67 1.52 4.76
CA GLY A 215 -5.38 2.95 4.65
C GLY A 215 -3.88 3.29 4.51
N LEU A 216 -3.02 2.28 4.32
CA LEU A 216 -1.59 2.44 4.08
C LEU A 216 -1.24 2.26 2.61
N VAL A 217 -1.80 1.23 1.96
CA VAL A 217 -1.47 0.86 0.58
C VAL A 217 -2.58 1.24 -0.38
N THR A 218 -2.19 1.62 -1.59
CA THR A 218 -3.10 2.02 -2.68
C THR A 218 -3.14 1.00 -3.81
N LYS A 219 -2.27 -0.01 -3.74
CA LYS A 219 -2.15 -1.07 -4.74
C LYS A 219 -1.70 -2.37 -4.06
N VAL A 220 -2.25 -3.48 -4.52
CA VAL A 220 -1.94 -4.81 -3.99
C VAL A 220 -1.46 -5.70 -5.13
N TYR A 221 -0.33 -6.36 -4.94
CA TYR A 221 0.15 -7.43 -5.81
C TYR A 221 -0.12 -8.78 -5.14
N GLU A 222 -1.00 -9.56 -5.74
CA GLU A 222 -1.36 -10.90 -5.28
C GLU A 222 -0.44 -11.93 -5.89
N PHE A 223 0.23 -12.70 -5.04
CA PHE A 223 1.06 -13.85 -5.40
C PHE A 223 0.24 -15.13 -5.25
N GLY A 224 0.20 -15.96 -6.29
CA GLY A 224 -0.49 -17.25 -6.25
C GLY A 224 -0.33 -18.02 -7.55
N GLY A 225 -0.15 -19.34 -7.43
CA GLY A 225 -0.02 -20.24 -8.58
C GLY A 225 1.13 -19.90 -9.54
N GLY A 226 2.24 -19.36 -9.02
CA GLY A 226 3.39 -18.96 -9.81
C GLY A 226 3.20 -17.69 -10.64
N MET A 227 2.15 -16.93 -10.38
CA MET A 227 1.85 -15.65 -11.06
C MET A 227 1.71 -14.53 -10.04
N VAL A 228 1.85 -13.28 -10.53
CA VAL A 228 1.60 -12.07 -9.75
C VAL A 228 0.54 -11.25 -10.47
N LYS A 229 -0.55 -10.93 -9.76
CA LYS A 229 -1.65 -10.12 -10.27
C LYS A 229 -1.69 -8.77 -9.57
N GLU A 230 -1.85 -7.70 -10.33
CA GLU A 230 -2.03 -6.36 -9.82
C GLU A 230 -3.51 -6.09 -9.53
N HIS A 231 -3.77 -5.51 -8.34
CA HIS A 231 -5.08 -5.02 -7.92
C HIS A 231 -4.93 -3.56 -7.48
N ILE A 232 -5.62 -2.67 -8.16
CA ILE A 232 -5.70 -1.26 -7.79
C ILE A 232 -6.71 -1.13 -6.67
N GLY A 233 -6.38 -0.33 -5.65
CA GLY A 233 -7.16 -0.13 -4.44
C GLY A 233 -6.48 -0.63 -3.18
N GLY A 234 -7.11 -0.40 -2.04
CA GLY A 234 -6.63 -0.83 -0.72
C GLY A 234 -6.78 -2.32 -0.48
N ILE A 235 -6.35 -2.76 0.70
CA ILE A 235 -6.41 -4.18 1.08
C ILE A 235 -7.86 -4.71 1.14
N TYR A 236 -8.81 -3.89 1.60
CA TYR A 236 -10.21 -4.31 1.70
C TYR A 236 -10.88 -4.37 0.32
N ASP A 237 -10.55 -3.48 -0.62
CA ASP A 237 -11.02 -3.54 -2.01
C ASP A 237 -10.57 -4.85 -2.68
N PHE A 238 -9.31 -5.21 -2.47
CA PHE A 238 -8.77 -6.50 -2.92
C PHE A 238 -9.53 -7.70 -2.32
N LEU A 239 -9.78 -7.68 -1.01
CA LEU A 239 -10.49 -8.77 -0.32
C LEU A 239 -11.95 -8.91 -0.77
N GLN A 240 -12.64 -7.80 -1.04
CA GLN A 240 -14.00 -7.82 -1.59
C GLN A 240 -14.02 -8.43 -2.99
N LYS A 241 -13.14 -7.97 -3.89
CA LYS A 241 -13.02 -8.53 -5.24
C LYS A 241 -12.76 -10.03 -5.20
N LYS A 242 -11.85 -10.47 -4.35
CA LYS A 242 -11.52 -11.90 -4.19
C LYS A 242 -12.67 -12.72 -3.63
N LYS A 243 -13.47 -12.18 -2.71
CA LYS A 243 -14.68 -12.82 -2.20
C LYS A 243 -15.70 -13.04 -3.31
N ILE A 244 -15.89 -12.05 -4.18
CA ILE A 244 -16.79 -12.11 -5.32
C ILE A 244 -16.29 -13.14 -6.35
N GLU A 245 -15.00 -13.16 -6.68
CA GLU A 245 -14.40 -14.15 -7.58
C GLU A 245 -14.61 -15.57 -7.06
N ASN A 246 -14.33 -15.85 -5.79
CA ASN A 246 -14.54 -17.15 -5.17
C ASN A 246 -16.01 -17.58 -5.17
N LEU A 247 -16.96 -16.66 -4.93
CA LEU A 247 -18.39 -16.95 -5.01
C LEU A 247 -18.81 -17.29 -6.45
N ASN A 248 -18.31 -16.58 -7.44
CA ASN A 248 -18.58 -16.84 -8.85
C ASN A 248 -17.99 -18.22 -9.30
N GLU A 249 -16.79 -18.56 -8.85
CA GLU A 249 -16.19 -19.88 -9.11
C GLU A 249 -16.99 -21.02 -8.48
N LEU A 250 -17.49 -20.84 -7.25
CA LEU A 250 -18.36 -21.82 -6.59
C LEU A 250 -19.71 -21.99 -7.33
N GLN A 251 -20.27 -20.94 -7.88
CA GLN A 251 -21.49 -20.99 -8.69
C GLN A 251 -21.25 -21.67 -10.05
N LEU A 252 -20.09 -21.45 -10.67
CA LEU A 252 -19.70 -22.11 -11.92
C LEU A 252 -19.37 -23.59 -11.75
N SER A 253 -18.82 -23.98 -10.59
CA SER A 253 -18.50 -25.39 -10.27
C SER A 253 -19.75 -26.20 -9.88
N GLN A 254 -20.87 -25.56 -9.56
CA GLN A 254 -22.17 -26.21 -9.26
C GLN A 254 -23.07 -26.38 -10.49
N SER A 255 -22.58 -26.13 -11.70
CA SER A 255 -23.34 -26.43 -12.93
C SER A 255 -23.31 -27.91 -13.19
N PRO A 256 -24.42 -28.67 -13.00
CA PRO A 256 -24.42 -30.10 -13.18
C PRO A 256 -24.39 -30.45 -14.67
N THR A 257 -23.55 -31.43 -14.97
CA THR A 257 -23.59 -32.24 -16.19
C THR A 257 -25.03 -32.64 -16.53
N LYS A 258 -25.43 -32.45 -17.77
CA LYS A 258 -26.73 -32.87 -18.31
C LYS A 258 -27.00 -34.34 -18.05
N THR A 259 -28.07 -34.65 -17.33
CA THR A 259 -28.86 -35.85 -17.50
C THR A 259 -30.35 -35.55 -17.28
N THR A 260 -31.08 -35.75 -18.38
CA THR A 260 -32.51 -36.09 -18.57
C THR A 260 -33.57 -35.68 -17.54
N LYS A 261 -34.51 -34.86 -18.06
CA LYS A 261 -35.95 -34.73 -17.83
C LYS A 261 -36.58 -35.42 -16.59
N GLU A 262 -37.18 -34.55 -15.73
CA GLU A 262 -38.57 -34.75 -15.26
C GLU A 262 -39.13 -33.35 -14.85
N GLU A 263 -40.41 -33.14 -15.27
CA GLU A 263 -41.17 -31.91 -15.09
C GLU A 263 -41.77 -31.83 -13.67
N ALA A 264 -41.67 -30.65 -13.01
CA ALA A 264 -42.72 -29.99 -12.19
C ALA A 264 -42.11 -28.92 -11.30
N PRO A 265 -42.85 -27.93 -10.74
CA PRO A 265 -43.56 -26.83 -11.39
C PRO A 265 -42.85 -25.46 -11.14
N ALA A 266 -43.18 -24.52 -12.01
CA ALA A 266 -42.73 -23.13 -11.92
C ALA A 266 -43.34 -22.42 -10.70
N SER A 267 -42.48 -21.73 -9.91
CA SER A 267 -42.87 -20.54 -9.17
C SER A 267 -41.65 -19.80 -8.58
N GLU A 268 -41.67 -18.49 -8.66
CA GLU A 268 -40.95 -17.43 -7.95
C GLU A 268 -39.45 -17.21 -8.26
N ASN A 269 -38.63 -18.19 -8.63
CA ASN A 269 -37.20 -17.98 -8.86
C ASN A 269 -36.83 -17.43 -10.27
N LYS A 270 -37.76 -17.44 -11.22
CA LYS A 270 -37.49 -16.89 -12.57
C LYS A 270 -37.55 -15.37 -12.64
N LEU A 271 -38.46 -14.76 -11.89
CA LEU A 271 -38.61 -13.30 -11.87
C LEU A 271 -37.45 -12.58 -11.18
N SER A 272 -36.89 -13.18 -10.13
CA SER A 272 -35.71 -12.62 -9.46
C SER A 272 -34.47 -12.74 -10.30
N TYR A 273 -34.28 -13.83 -11.06
CA TYR A 273 -33.14 -14.05 -11.93
C TYR A 273 -33.12 -13.13 -13.18
N GLU A 274 -34.29 -12.88 -13.77
CA GLU A 274 -34.41 -11.95 -14.90
C GLU A 274 -34.22 -10.48 -14.45
N ALA A 275 -34.73 -10.09 -13.29
CA ALA A 275 -34.50 -8.77 -12.73
C ALA A 275 -33.01 -8.53 -12.40
N GLN A 276 -32.34 -9.52 -11.81
CA GLN A 276 -30.91 -9.46 -11.48
C GLN A 276 -30.02 -9.44 -12.73
N LYS A 277 -30.44 -10.14 -13.80
CA LYS A 277 -29.74 -10.13 -15.09
C LYS A 277 -29.88 -8.79 -15.81
N GLU A 278 -31.05 -8.15 -15.73
CA GLU A 278 -31.24 -6.80 -16.27
C GLU A 278 -30.49 -5.74 -15.47
N GLN A 279 -30.44 -5.85 -14.16
CA GLN A 279 -29.69 -4.96 -13.28
C GLN A 279 -28.17 -5.05 -13.58
N ASN A 280 -27.64 -6.25 -13.68
CA ASN A 280 -26.23 -6.48 -14.06
C ASN A 280 -25.90 -6.00 -15.47
N LYS A 281 -26.85 -6.04 -16.42
CA LYS A 281 -26.65 -5.53 -17.76
C LYS A 281 -26.66 -3.99 -17.81
N LYS A 282 -27.47 -3.36 -16.98
CA LYS A 282 -27.49 -1.89 -16.81
C LYS A 282 -26.21 -1.40 -16.15
N SER A 283 -25.77 -2.05 -15.06
CA SER A 283 -24.53 -1.73 -14.36
C SER A 283 -23.30 -1.81 -15.30
N ARG A 284 -23.15 -2.89 -16.06
CA ARG A 284 -22.07 -3.04 -17.03
C ARG A 284 -22.07 -1.98 -18.14
N LYS A 285 -23.27 -1.52 -18.53
CA LYS A 285 -23.38 -0.45 -19.52
C LYS A 285 -22.89 0.89 -18.97
N GLN A 286 -23.25 1.19 -17.72
CA GLN A 286 -22.82 2.41 -17.03
C GLN A 286 -21.33 2.39 -16.71
N GLU A 287 -20.78 1.25 -16.23
CA GLU A 287 -19.33 1.07 -16.04
C GLU A 287 -18.55 1.33 -17.33
N LYS A 288 -19.08 0.88 -18.47
CA LYS A 288 -18.45 1.15 -19.76
C LYS A 288 -18.53 2.63 -20.17
N GLN A 289 -19.61 3.31 -19.86
CA GLN A 289 -19.76 4.75 -20.12
C GLN A 289 -18.82 5.57 -19.24
N ILE A 290 -18.68 5.22 -17.96
CA ILE A 290 -17.71 5.83 -17.04
C ILE A 290 -16.30 5.70 -17.60
N ALA A 291 -15.88 4.49 -18.01
CA ALA A 291 -14.55 4.26 -18.58
C ALA A 291 -14.31 5.07 -19.87
N ASP A 292 -15.35 5.24 -20.72
CA ASP A 292 -15.27 6.07 -21.94
C ASP A 292 -15.10 7.56 -21.60
N CYS A 293 -15.83 8.05 -20.61
CA CYS A 293 -15.68 9.43 -20.10
C CYS A 293 -14.27 9.66 -19.54
N GLU A 294 -13.75 8.75 -18.74
CA GLU A 294 -12.39 8.84 -18.18
C GLU A 294 -11.31 8.86 -19.28
N GLU A 295 -11.45 8.02 -20.31
CA GLU A 295 -10.51 8.02 -21.43
C GLU A 295 -10.56 9.33 -22.23
N ARG A 296 -11.75 9.91 -22.41
CA ARG A 296 -11.95 11.20 -23.11
C ARG A 296 -11.39 12.36 -22.30
N ILE A 297 -11.61 12.39 -20.98
CA ILE A 297 -11.02 13.38 -20.06
C ILE A 297 -9.50 13.31 -20.15
N GLY A 298 -8.89 12.12 -19.99
CA GLY A 298 -7.43 11.97 -20.05
C GLY A 298 -6.82 12.45 -21.38
N LYS A 299 -7.50 12.23 -22.52
CA LYS A 299 -7.04 12.76 -23.82
C LYS A 299 -7.09 14.27 -23.89
N LEU A 300 -8.13 14.89 -23.35
CA LEU A 300 -8.28 16.35 -23.33
C LEU A 300 -7.30 17.01 -22.34
N GLU A 301 -7.04 16.39 -21.21
CA GLU A 301 -6.01 16.86 -20.25
C GLU A 301 -4.62 16.87 -20.86
N MET A 302 -4.27 15.85 -21.65
CA MET A 302 -3.01 15.85 -22.41
C MET A 302 -2.95 16.99 -23.42
N GLN A 303 -4.06 17.35 -24.06
CA GLN A 303 -4.12 18.48 -24.97
C GLN A 303 -4.01 19.81 -24.25
N VAL A 304 -4.65 19.95 -23.08
CA VAL A 304 -4.53 21.12 -22.20
C VAL A 304 -3.06 21.32 -21.80
N ALA A 305 -2.41 20.25 -21.32
CA ALA A 305 -0.99 20.31 -20.93
C ALA A 305 -0.08 20.74 -22.11
N ALA A 306 -0.35 20.25 -23.33
CA ALA A 306 0.40 20.65 -24.52
C ALA A 306 0.17 22.13 -24.93
N VAL A 307 -1.03 22.67 -24.69
CA VAL A 307 -1.34 24.08 -24.90
C VAL A 307 -0.70 24.94 -23.82
N GLU A 308 -0.76 24.53 -22.55
CA GLU A 308 -0.12 25.20 -21.40
C GLU A 308 1.41 25.29 -21.59
N GLU A 309 2.05 24.23 -22.09
CA GLU A 309 3.48 24.23 -22.43
C GLU A 309 3.82 25.30 -23.50
N LYS A 310 2.99 25.42 -24.52
CA LYS A 310 3.15 26.47 -25.56
C LYS A 310 2.90 27.87 -25.01
N MET A 311 1.92 28.04 -24.13
CA MET A 311 1.61 29.31 -23.49
C MET A 311 2.73 29.76 -22.52
N ALA A 312 3.52 28.82 -21.99
CA ALA A 312 4.66 29.12 -21.12
C ALA A 312 5.87 29.71 -21.88
N THR A 313 5.86 29.71 -23.21
CA THR A 313 6.91 30.36 -24.01
C THR A 313 6.67 31.87 -24.15
N PRO A 314 7.72 32.71 -24.29
CA PRO A 314 7.56 34.15 -24.41
C PRO A 314 6.70 34.59 -25.61
N GLU A 315 6.69 33.79 -26.67
CA GLU A 315 5.87 34.03 -27.88
C GLU A 315 4.42 33.57 -27.68
N GLY A 316 4.21 32.46 -26.98
CA GLY A 316 2.88 31.93 -26.68
C GLY A 316 2.10 32.71 -25.64
N ALA A 317 2.79 33.41 -24.73
CA ALA A 317 2.17 34.27 -23.70
C ALA A 317 1.34 35.43 -24.26
N SER A 318 1.54 35.80 -25.52
CA SER A 318 0.81 36.90 -26.20
C SER A 318 -0.19 36.38 -27.26
N ASP A 319 -0.30 35.08 -27.47
CA ASP A 319 -1.17 34.50 -28.48
C ASP A 319 -2.59 34.25 -27.97
N MET A 320 -3.51 35.14 -28.37
CA MET A 320 -4.92 35.07 -27.98
C MET A 320 -5.62 33.77 -28.42
N LYS A 321 -5.16 33.14 -29.50
CA LYS A 321 -5.73 31.87 -30.00
C LYS A 321 -5.42 30.71 -29.08
N LEU A 322 -4.25 30.68 -28.45
CA LEU A 322 -3.90 29.67 -27.46
C LEU A 322 -4.77 29.78 -26.20
N TYR A 323 -5.10 31.01 -25.78
CA TYR A 323 -6.02 31.20 -24.65
C TYR A 323 -7.44 30.77 -24.98
N GLU A 324 -7.94 31.07 -26.17
CA GLU A 324 -9.25 30.58 -26.63
C GLU A 324 -9.29 29.05 -26.70
N GLN A 325 -8.25 28.44 -27.24
CA GLN A 325 -8.13 26.99 -27.34
C GLN A 325 -8.07 26.32 -25.96
N HIS A 326 -7.30 26.87 -25.04
CA HIS A 326 -7.22 26.41 -23.66
C HIS A 326 -8.59 26.50 -22.95
N GLN A 327 -9.31 27.61 -23.13
CA GLN A 327 -10.62 27.80 -22.56
C GLN A 327 -11.67 26.82 -23.16
N GLN A 328 -11.61 26.55 -24.46
CA GLN A 328 -12.49 25.56 -25.10
C GLN A 328 -12.21 24.15 -24.60
N LEU A 329 -10.96 23.75 -24.46
CA LEU A 329 -10.60 22.44 -23.94
C LEU A 329 -11.07 22.26 -22.49
N LYS A 330 -10.91 23.28 -21.64
CA LYS A 330 -11.44 23.24 -20.25
C LYS A 330 -12.96 23.16 -20.19
N GLN A 331 -13.67 23.83 -21.08
CA GLN A 331 -15.12 23.71 -21.16
C GLN A 331 -15.56 22.29 -21.61
N GLN A 332 -14.80 21.66 -22.52
CA GLN A 332 -15.08 20.29 -22.95
C GLN A 332 -14.83 19.28 -21.82
N ILE A 333 -13.77 19.47 -21.05
CA ILE A 333 -13.49 18.64 -19.87
C ILE A 333 -14.64 18.77 -18.86
N ALA A 334 -15.03 19.99 -18.49
CA ALA A 334 -16.11 20.23 -17.54
C ALA A 334 -17.46 19.59 -17.98
N ALA A 335 -17.76 19.62 -19.28
CA ALA A 335 -18.97 18.97 -19.81
C ALA A 335 -18.92 17.44 -19.70
N ILE A 336 -17.74 16.83 -19.89
CA ILE A 336 -17.58 15.37 -19.76
C ILE A 336 -17.53 14.97 -18.29
N GLU A 337 -16.99 15.80 -17.40
CA GLU A 337 -17.00 15.59 -15.96
C GLU A 337 -18.46 15.59 -15.42
N GLU A 338 -19.31 16.47 -15.91
CA GLU A 338 -20.75 16.51 -15.55
C GLU A 338 -21.49 15.24 -16.06
N GLU A 339 -21.14 14.76 -17.27
CA GLU A 339 -21.66 13.49 -17.81
C GLU A 339 -21.17 12.30 -16.95
N TRP A 340 -19.89 12.28 -16.57
CA TRP A 340 -19.29 11.27 -15.74
C TRP A 340 -19.91 11.22 -14.34
N GLU A 341 -20.14 12.38 -13.72
CA GLU A 341 -20.78 12.49 -12.40
C GLU A 341 -22.21 11.95 -12.42
N THR A 342 -22.98 12.30 -13.46
CA THR A 342 -24.34 11.83 -13.65
C THR A 342 -24.41 10.31 -13.77
N VAL A 343 -23.55 9.71 -14.62
CA VAL A 343 -23.52 8.25 -14.83
C VAL A 343 -23.01 7.53 -13.59
N SER A 344 -22.08 8.13 -12.84
CA SER A 344 -21.56 7.58 -11.60
C SER A 344 -22.63 7.53 -10.50
N LEU A 345 -23.43 8.58 -10.34
CA LEU A 345 -24.58 8.60 -9.42
C LEU A 345 -25.63 7.57 -9.80
N GLU A 346 -25.97 7.43 -11.07
CA GLU A 346 -26.91 6.40 -11.55
C GLU A 346 -26.41 4.98 -11.28
N LEU A 347 -25.08 4.75 -11.40
CA LEU A 347 -24.48 3.47 -11.07
C LEU A 347 -24.56 3.17 -9.58
N GLU A 348 -24.31 4.18 -8.74
CA GLU A 348 -24.39 4.05 -7.28
C GLU A 348 -25.83 3.77 -6.82
N GLU A 349 -26.83 4.41 -7.41
CA GLU A 349 -28.26 4.14 -7.16
C GLU A 349 -28.63 2.70 -7.55
N LEU A 350 -28.13 2.20 -8.69
CA LEU A 350 -28.37 0.82 -9.12
C LEU A 350 -27.67 -0.23 -8.26
N GLN A 351 -26.59 0.12 -7.57
CA GLN A 351 -25.89 -0.78 -6.65
C GLN A 351 -26.51 -0.80 -5.25
N ASN A 352 -27.23 0.27 -4.88
CA ASN A 352 -27.90 0.42 -3.59
C ASN A 352 -29.38 -0.04 -3.63
N ALA A 353 -29.95 -0.34 -4.79
CA ALA A 353 -31.32 -0.83 -5.02
C ALA A 353 -31.37 -2.37 -5.15
#